data_9b595cd662685d2b9dbbe9b47c84f0d0
#
_entry.id   9b595cd662685d2b9dbbe9b47c84f0d0
#
_cell.length_a   1.000
_cell.length_b   1.000
_cell.length_c   1.000
_cell.angle_alpha   90.00
_cell.angle_beta   90.00
_cell.angle_gamma   90.00
#
_symmetry.space_group_name_H-M   'P 1'
#
loop_
_entity.id
_entity.type
_entity.pdbx_description
1 polymer ?
#
loop_
_entity_poly.entity_id
_entity_poly.type
_entity_poly.pdbx_seq_one_letter_code
_entity_poly.pdbx_strand_id
1 'polypeptide(L)'
;DADDYDQKVAGLFELLEVYEKDSKDELVGKISKWPLLVWEKYMDTATLKNKQDALISKYLDSKWSTADELKLVINNMMALREGECLTGKDFQARRQQLLTEIDNVENYANRVAMYRMLPEVGFINSGEYDELKQKCIDKIFVKTNSVTDFKERANNLVELQKVGMLTEDEFVGYKNKLMSEL
;
A
#
# COMPACT_ATOMS: atom_id res chain seq x y z
N ASP A 1 4.72 -3.85 -46.81
CA ASP A 1 5.35 -2.54 -46.97
C ASP A 1 6.03 -2.15 -45.65
N ALA A 2 7.30 -1.70 -45.69
CA ALA A 2 8.06 -1.38 -44.46
C ALA A 2 7.37 -0.28 -43.67
N ASP A 3 6.82 0.72 -44.36
CA ASP A 3 6.13 1.86 -43.73
C ASP A 3 4.85 1.43 -42.98
N ASP A 4 4.11 0.44 -43.49
CA ASP A 4 2.92 -0.13 -42.82
C ASP A 4 3.32 -0.94 -41.56
N TYR A 5 4.44 -1.64 -41.62
CA TYR A 5 4.98 -2.35 -40.48
C TYR A 5 5.42 -1.41 -39.36
N ASP A 6 6.20 -0.37 -39.68
CA ASP A 6 6.67 0.62 -38.70
C ASP A 6 5.52 1.40 -38.06
N GLN A 7 4.47 1.73 -38.83
CA GLN A 7 3.26 2.36 -38.29
C GLN A 7 2.50 1.44 -37.32
N LYS A 8 2.39 0.14 -37.64
CA LYS A 8 1.74 -0.83 -36.75
C LYS A 8 2.53 -1.05 -35.46
N VAL A 9 3.85 -1.07 -35.54
CA VAL A 9 4.72 -1.17 -34.38
C VAL A 9 4.61 0.06 -33.50
N ALA A 10 4.65 1.27 -34.09
CA ALA A 10 4.46 2.52 -33.37
C ALA A 10 3.09 2.58 -32.65
N GLY A 11 2.01 2.18 -33.36
CA GLY A 11 0.68 2.09 -32.75
C GLY A 11 0.59 1.09 -31.58
N LEU A 12 1.33 -0.03 -31.66
CA LEU A 12 1.40 -0.99 -30.57
C LEU A 12 2.10 -0.40 -29.34
N PHE A 13 3.21 0.32 -29.51
CA PHE A 13 3.89 1.00 -28.41
C PHE A 13 2.99 2.06 -27.77
N GLU A 14 2.24 2.83 -28.54
CA GLU A 14 1.29 3.82 -28.03
C GLU A 14 0.18 3.16 -27.21
N LEU A 15 -0.39 2.04 -27.67
CA LEU A 15 -1.42 1.28 -26.95
C LEU A 15 -0.93 0.72 -25.61
N LEU A 16 0.37 0.40 -25.51
CA LEU A 16 0.99 -0.15 -24.30
C LEU A 16 1.71 0.90 -23.44
N GLU A 17 1.58 2.19 -23.80
CA GLU A 17 2.09 3.30 -22.99
C GLU A 17 1.29 3.40 -21.69
N VAL A 18 2.00 3.55 -20.57
CA VAL A 18 1.41 3.65 -19.24
C VAL A 18 1.19 5.12 -18.88
N TYR A 19 -0.04 5.46 -18.53
CA TYR A 19 -0.44 6.80 -18.11
C TYR A 19 -0.77 6.84 -16.62
N GLU A 20 -0.62 8.02 -16.00
CA GLU A 20 -0.94 8.20 -14.57
C GLU A 20 -2.41 7.97 -14.23
N LYS A 21 -3.29 8.17 -15.20
CA LYS A 21 -4.73 7.95 -15.08
C LYS A 21 -5.18 6.50 -15.28
N ASP A 22 -4.26 5.60 -15.66
CA ASP A 22 -4.61 4.21 -15.86
C ASP A 22 -5.10 3.60 -14.53
N SER A 23 -6.22 2.90 -14.59
CA SER A 23 -6.69 2.07 -13.49
C SER A 23 -5.70 0.92 -13.23
N LYS A 24 -5.82 0.25 -12.07
CA LYS A 24 -5.01 -0.93 -11.77
C LYS A 24 -5.08 -1.97 -12.90
N ASP A 25 -6.28 -2.28 -13.39
CA ASP A 25 -6.49 -3.32 -14.40
C ASP A 25 -5.91 -2.89 -15.76
N GLU A 26 -6.02 -1.62 -16.14
CA GLU A 26 -5.40 -1.09 -17.34
C GLU A 26 -3.87 -1.14 -17.24
N LEU A 27 -3.31 -0.76 -16.10
CA LEU A 27 -1.88 -0.84 -15.84
C LEU A 27 -1.37 -2.28 -15.99
N VAL A 28 -2.00 -3.25 -15.30
CA VAL A 28 -1.69 -4.68 -15.41
C VAL A 28 -1.82 -5.16 -16.86
N GLY A 29 -2.92 -4.80 -17.52
CA GLY A 29 -3.19 -5.20 -18.90
C GLY A 29 -2.15 -4.69 -19.92
N LYS A 30 -1.55 -3.53 -19.66
CA LYS A 30 -0.48 -2.96 -20.48
C LYS A 30 0.87 -3.60 -20.17
N ILE A 31 1.30 -3.59 -18.92
CA ILE A 31 2.65 -4.03 -18.54
C ILE A 31 2.86 -5.54 -18.72
N SER A 32 1.84 -6.36 -18.52
CA SER A 32 1.90 -7.81 -18.73
C SER A 32 2.17 -8.21 -20.20
N LYS A 33 1.95 -7.30 -21.15
CA LYS A 33 2.22 -7.50 -22.57
C LYS A 33 3.61 -7.06 -22.99
N TRP A 34 4.35 -6.32 -22.16
CA TRP A 34 5.69 -5.86 -22.51
C TRP A 34 6.69 -6.99 -22.81
N PRO A 35 6.70 -8.14 -22.10
CA PRO A 35 7.55 -9.26 -22.45
C PRO A 35 7.28 -9.80 -23.86
N LEU A 36 6.05 -9.72 -24.37
CA LEU A 36 5.71 -10.12 -25.73
C LEU A 36 6.42 -9.25 -26.78
N LEU A 37 6.62 -7.96 -26.49
CA LEU A 37 7.37 -7.08 -27.39
C LEU A 37 8.82 -7.50 -27.54
N VAL A 38 9.41 -8.09 -26.49
CA VAL A 38 10.77 -8.65 -26.54
C VAL A 38 10.76 -9.97 -27.32
N TRP A 39 9.79 -10.82 -27.06
CA TRP A 39 9.64 -12.09 -27.78
C TRP A 39 9.49 -11.88 -29.30
N GLU A 40 8.66 -10.94 -29.70
CA GLU A 40 8.42 -10.55 -31.10
C GLU A 40 9.53 -9.66 -31.69
N LYS A 41 10.60 -9.37 -30.92
CA LYS A 41 11.75 -8.53 -31.32
C LYS A 41 11.42 -7.06 -31.62
N TYR A 42 10.31 -6.55 -31.12
CA TYR A 42 9.97 -5.13 -31.21
C TYR A 42 10.71 -4.28 -30.17
N MET A 43 11.20 -4.92 -29.11
CA MET A 43 11.94 -4.30 -28.01
C MET A 43 13.09 -5.24 -27.58
N ASP A 44 14.22 -4.70 -27.19
CA ASP A 44 15.28 -5.49 -26.55
C ASP A 44 15.06 -5.61 -25.03
N THR A 45 15.72 -6.58 -24.42
CA THR A 45 15.61 -6.88 -22.98
C THR A 45 16.07 -5.71 -22.10
N ALA A 46 17.07 -4.93 -22.54
CA ALA A 46 17.58 -3.80 -21.78
C ALA A 46 16.55 -2.66 -21.77
N THR A 47 15.92 -2.39 -22.90
CA THR A 47 14.84 -1.42 -23.02
C THR A 47 13.64 -1.81 -22.14
N LEU A 48 13.24 -3.10 -22.16
CA LEU A 48 12.20 -3.62 -21.26
C LEU A 48 12.54 -3.34 -19.80
N LYS A 49 13.75 -3.73 -19.39
CA LYS A 49 14.20 -3.52 -18.01
C LYS A 49 14.17 -2.04 -17.61
N ASN A 50 14.66 -1.16 -18.46
CA ASN A 50 14.64 0.29 -18.20
C ASN A 50 13.21 0.83 -18.02
N LYS A 51 12.25 0.36 -18.82
CA LYS A 51 10.84 0.72 -18.67
C LYS A 51 10.25 0.21 -17.35
N GLN A 52 10.56 -1.02 -16.96
CA GLN A 52 10.15 -1.59 -15.68
C GLN A 52 10.74 -0.81 -14.50
N ASP A 53 12.04 -0.55 -14.51
CA ASP A 53 12.73 0.20 -13.46
C ASP A 53 12.17 1.63 -13.33
N ALA A 54 11.86 2.29 -14.45
CA ALA A 54 11.25 3.61 -14.45
C ALA A 54 9.84 3.62 -13.84
N LEU A 55 9.01 2.59 -14.11
CA LEU A 55 7.71 2.45 -13.48
C LEU A 55 7.80 2.16 -11.99
N ILE A 56 8.73 1.28 -11.59
CA ILE A 56 8.98 0.96 -10.19
C ILE A 56 9.32 2.25 -9.43
N SER A 57 10.31 3.02 -9.91
CA SER A 57 10.66 4.31 -9.31
C SER A 57 9.48 5.27 -9.25
N LYS A 58 8.77 5.45 -10.36
CA LYS A 58 7.64 6.38 -10.46
C LYS A 58 6.54 6.09 -9.42
N TYR A 59 6.18 4.83 -9.25
CA TYR A 59 5.04 4.45 -8.43
C TYR A 59 5.40 4.07 -6.98
N LEU A 60 6.59 3.52 -6.73
CA LEU A 60 6.97 3.07 -5.39
C LEU A 60 7.73 4.12 -4.59
N ASP A 61 8.37 5.10 -5.25
CA ASP A 61 9.07 6.20 -4.57
C ASP A 61 8.15 7.41 -4.31
N SER A 62 6.86 7.27 -4.65
CA SER A 62 5.86 8.31 -4.38
C SER A 62 5.71 8.53 -2.89
N LYS A 63 5.82 9.80 -2.47
CA LYS A 63 5.55 10.19 -1.07
C LYS A 63 4.06 10.09 -0.79
N TRP A 64 3.74 9.68 0.42
CA TRP A 64 2.38 9.60 0.91
C TRP A 64 2.32 10.12 2.36
N SER A 65 1.21 10.69 2.74
CA SER A 65 0.95 11.24 4.08
C SER A 65 -0.43 10.84 4.62
N THR A 66 -1.30 10.38 3.73
CA THR A 66 -2.67 9.96 4.03
C THR A 66 -2.91 8.50 3.66
N ALA A 67 -3.96 7.90 4.20
CA ALA A 67 -4.36 6.54 3.87
C ALA A 67 -4.74 6.39 2.38
N ASP A 68 -5.36 7.41 1.78
CA ASP A 68 -5.75 7.38 0.37
C ASP A 68 -4.54 7.44 -0.57
N GLU A 69 -3.54 8.26 -0.26
CA GLU A 69 -2.29 8.31 -1.02
C GLU A 69 -1.52 6.99 -0.90
N LEU A 70 -1.42 6.43 0.30
CA LEU A 70 -0.81 5.12 0.53
C LEU A 70 -1.55 4.00 -0.21
N LYS A 71 -2.89 4.04 -0.23
CA LYS A 71 -3.72 3.10 -0.98
C LYS A 71 -3.36 3.08 -2.46
N LEU A 72 -3.11 4.25 -3.06
CA LEU A 72 -2.68 4.35 -4.45
C LEU A 72 -1.30 3.69 -4.66
N VAL A 73 -0.33 3.96 -3.79
CA VAL A 73 1.00 3.34 -3.86
C VAL A 73 0.91 1.81 -3.75
N ILE A 74 0.10 1.30 -2.81
CA ILE A 74 -0.11 -0.14 -2.63
C ILE A 74 -0.77 -0.77 -3.87
N ASN A 75 -1.82 -0.15 -4.42
CA ASN A 75 -2.49 -0.65 -5.62
C ASN A 75 -1.53 -0.70 -6.82
N ASN A 76 -0.70 0.31 -7.00
CA ASN A 76 0.32 0.35 -8.04
C ASN A 76 1.39 -0.74 -7.81
N MET A 77 1.84 -0.94 -6.57
CA MET A 77 2.77 -2.01 -6.24
C MET A 77 2.21 -3.40 -6.53
N MET A 78 0.93 -3.62 -6.21
CA MET A 78 0.24 -4.88 -6.53
C MET A 78 0.10 -5.07 -8.04
N ALA A 79 -0.23 -4.01 -8.79
CA ALA A 79 -0.30 -4.04 -10.24
C ALA A 79 1.07 -4.38 -10.88
N LEU A 80 2.15 -3.76 -10.41
CA LEU A 80 3.52 -4.06 -10.86
C LEU A 80 3.92 -5.52 -10.57
N ARG A 81 3.47 -6.09 -9.45
CA ARG A 81 3.69 -7.50 -9.12
C ARG A 81 2.87 -8.42 -10.01
N GLU A 82 1.60 -8.11 -10.24
CA GLU A 82 0.68 -8.87 -11.09
C GLU A 82 1.10 -8.84 -12.56
N GLY A 83 1.61 -7.69 -13.03
CA GLY A 83 2.17 -7.53 -14.38
C GLY A 83 3.64 -7.96 -14.54
N GLU A 84 4.20 -8.69 -13.56
CA GLU A 84 5.56 -9.26 -13.57
C GLU A 84 6.71 -8.23 -13.70
N CYS A 85 6.43 -6.94 -13.44
CA CYS A 85 7.46 -5.91 -13.34
C CYS A 85 8.23 -5.99 -12.02
N LEU A 86 7.60 -6.51 -10.96
CA LEU A 86 8.18 -6.63 -9.63
C LEU A 86 8.31 -8.11 -9.25
N THR A 87 9.51 -8.56 -8.90
CA THR A 87 9.71 -9.95 -8.47
C THR A 87 9.00 -10.21 -7.13
N GLY A 88 8.68 -11.48 -6.82
CA GLY A 88 8.10 -11.83 -5.52
C GLY A 88 8.98 -11.41 -4.35
N LYS A 89 10.31 -11.52 -4.48
CA LYS A 89 11.28 -11.11 -3.47
C LYS A 89 11.25 -9.59 -3.25
N ASP A 90 11.29 -8.81 -4.33
CA ASP A 90 11.30 -7.34 -4.25
C ASP A 90 9.95 -6.82 -3.73
N PHE A 91 8.84 -7.46 -4.12
CA PHE A 91 7.52 -7.16 -3.57
C PHE A 91 7.49 -7.36 -2.05
N GLN A 92 7.98 -8.48 -1.53
CA GLN A 92 8.00 -8.73 -0.09
C GLN A 92 8.93 -7.76 0.66
N ALA A 93 10.08 -7.44 0.11
CA ALA A 93 10.99 -6.45 0.69
C ALA A 93 10.33 -5.07 0.78
N ARG A 94 9.68 -4.61 -0.28
CA ARG A 94 8.98 -3.32 -0.30
C ARG A 94 7.74 -3.33 0.59
N ARG A 95 7.00 -4.44 0.64
CA ARG A 95 5.88 -4.62 1.56
C ARG A 95 6.32 -4.43 3.02
N GLN A 96 7.39 -5.08 3.42
CA GLN A 96 7.92 -4.95 4.78
C GLN A 96 8.40 -3.52 5.07
N GLN A 97 9.03 -2.88 4.10
CA GLN A 97 9.46 -1.48 4.22
C GLN A 97 8.26 -0.56 4.43
N LEU A 98 7.18 -0.68 3.63
CA LEU A 98 5.96 0.12 3.78
C LEU A 98 5.32 -0.08 5.16
N LEU A 99 5.23 -1.31 5.66
CA LEU A 99 4.71 -1.56 7.01
C LEU A 99 5.56 -0.85 8.09
N THR A 100 6.89 -0.85 7.93
CA THR A 100 7.79 -0.12 8.84
C THR A 100 7.61 1.40 8.71
N GLU A 101 7.43 1.92 7.50
CA GLU A 101 7.17 3.34 7.26
C GLU A 101 5.85 3.79 7.92
N ILE A 102 4.78 2.97 7.84
CA ILE A 102 3.50 3.22 8.53
C ILE A 102 3.70 3.23 10.04
N ASP A 103 4.47 2.29 10.60
CA ASP A 103 4.78 2.22 12.03
C ASP A 103 5.42 3.52 12.55
N ASN A 104 6.18 4.21 11.69
CA ASN A 104 6.87 5.46 11.98
C ASN A 104 6.05 6.73 11.73
N VAL A 105 4.80 6.62 11.26
CA VAL A 105 3.92 7.79 11.12
C VAL A 105 3.62 8.36 12.49
N GLU A 106 4.06 9.61 12.74
CA GLU A 106 3.91 10.26 14.06
C GLU A 106 2.44 10.49 14.42
N ASN A 107 1.64 10.98 13.48
CA ASN A 107 0.23 11.21 13.69
C ASN A 107 -0.52 9.90 13.88
N TYR A 108 -1.00 9.65 15.11
CA TYR A 108 -1.66 8.40 15.46
C TYR A 108 -2.93 8.14 14.65
N ALA A 109 -3.78 9.16 14.45
CA ALA A 109 -5.00 9.01 13.67
C ALA A 109 -4.74 8.60 12.23
N ASN A 110 -3.74 9.22 11.57
CA ASN A 110 -3.32 8.83 10.22
C ASN A 110 -2.76 7.41 10.20
N ARG A 111 -1.92 7.04 11.17
CA ARG A 111 -1.33 5.70 11.25
C ARG A 111 -2.40 4.61 11.38
N VAL A 112 -3.38 4.77 12.26
CA VAL A 112 -4.44 3.77 12.43
C VAL A 112 -5.41 3.73 11.25
N ALA A 113 -5.64 4.86 10.57
CA ALA A 113 -6.38 4.89 9.32
C ALA A 113 -5.67 4.09 8.21
N MET A 114 -4.34 4.21 8.12
CA MET A 114 -3.54 3.41 7.20
C MET A 114 -3.62 1.91 7.52
N TYR A 115 -3.48 1.51 8.78
CA TYR A 115 -3.63 0.10 9.18
C TYR A 115 -5.02 -0.44 8.82
N ARG A 116 -6.08 0.34 9.05
CA ARG A 116 -7.46 -0.08 8.74
C ARG A 116 -7.67 -0.32 7.25
N MET A 117 -7.02 0.45 6.39
CA MET A 117 -7.10 0.34 4.94
C MET A 117 -6.39 -0.91 4.38
N LEU A 118 -5.31 -1.39 5.01
CA LEU A 118 -4.46 -2.47 4.47
C LEU A 118 -5.22 -3.77 4.11
N PRO A 119 -6.11 -4.31 4.97
CA PRO A 119 -6.88 -5.50 4.60
C PRO A 119 -7.93 -5.22 3.52
N GLU A 120 -8.46 -4.01 3.43
CA GLU A 120 -9.44 -3.63 2.41
C GLU A 120 -8.87 -3.70 0.99
N VAL A 121 -7.58 -3.39 0.84
CA VAL A 121 -6.88 -3.49 -0.44
C VAL A 121 -6.21 -4.85 -0.65
N GLY A 122 -6.36 -5.79 0.30
CA GLY A 122 -5.74 -7.12 0.20
C GLY A 122 -4.21 -7.11 0.41
N PHE A 123 -3.65 -6.07 1.04
CA PHE A 123 -2.22 -5.95 1.28
C PHE A 123 -1.74 -6.80 2.45
N ILE A 124 -2.59 -7.01 3.43
CA ILE A 124 -2.41 -7.93 4.56
C ILE A 124 -3.62 -8.84 4.70
N ASN A 125 -3.43 -10.02 5.28
CA ASN A 125 -4.52 -10.92 5.61
C ASN A 125 -5.16 -10.56 6.96
N SER A 126 -6.27 -11.26 7.30
CA SER A 126 -7.00 -11.01 8.55
C SER A 126 -6.15 -11.26 9.80
N GLY A 127 -5.32 -12.31 9.82
CA GLY A 127 -4.45 -12.62 10.95
C GLY A 127 -3.40 -11.51 11.20
N GLU A 128 -2.76 -11.04 10.13
CA GLU A 128 -1.81 -9.92 10.20
C GLU A 128 -2.52 -8.62 10.67
N TYR A 129 -3.77 -8.42 10.24
CA TYR A 129 -4.56 -7.28 10.71
C TYR A 129 -4.90 -7.38 12.19
N ASP A 130 -5.28 -8.55 12.67
CA ASP A 130 -5.58 -8.79 14.09
C ASP A 130 -4.34 -8.56 14.97
N GLU A 131 -3.15 -8.96 14.50
CA GLU A 131 -1.88 -8.68 15.18
C GLU A 131 -1.60 -7.18 15.25
N LEU A 132 -1.81 -6.43 14.16
CA LEU A 132 -1.65 -4.96 14.14
C LEU A 132 -2.65 -4.27 15.07
N LYS A 133 -3.91 -4.70 15.05
CA LYS A 133 -4.96 -4.22 15.96
C LYS A 133 -4.56 -4.44 17.42
N GLN A 134 -4.13 -5.66 17.75
CA GLN A 134 -3.71 -6.01 19.11
C GLN A 134 -2.49 -5.17 19.54
N LYS A 135 -1.49 -5.00 18.67
CA LYS A 135 -0.33 -4.13 18.93
C LYS A 135 -0.73 -2.67 19.25
N CYS A 136 -1.74 -2.14 18.55
CA CYS A 136 -2.28 -0.82 18.84
C CYS A 136 -2.95 -0.76 20.22
N ILE A 137 -3.74 -1.78 20.56
CA ILE A 137 -4.42 -1.90 21.87
C ILE A 137 -3.39 -2.03 22.98
N ASP A 138 -2.40 -2.90 22.84
CA ASP A 138 -1.37 -3.11 23.86
C ASP A 138 -0.60 -1.83 24.19
N LYS A 139 -0.29 -1.02 23.18
CA LYS A 139 0.35 0.30 23.38
C LYS A 139 -0.50 1.24 24.23
N ILE A 140 -1.83 1.18 24.14
CA ILE A 140 -2.76 1.99 24.95
C ILE A 140 -2.71 1.55 26.41
N PHE A 141 -2.47 0.27 26.70
CA PHE A 141 -2.46 -0.29 28.06
C PHE A 141 -1.07 -0.42 28.69
N VAL A 142 -0.03 0.14 28.08
CA VAL A 142 1.26 0.33 28.75
C VAL A 142 1.07 1.29 29.93
N LYS A 143 1.33 0.80 31.15
CA LYS A 143 1.16 1.61 32.37
C LYS A 143 2.20 2.75 32.42
N THR A 144 1.71 3.95 32.55
CA THR A 144 2.50 5.13 32.86
C THR A 144 1.79 5.93 33.95
N ASN A 145 2.53 6.70 34.72
CA ASN A 145 2.01 7.38 35.92
C ASN A 145 1.64 8.84 35.68
N SER A 146 1.42 9.28 34.44
CA SER A 146 1.16 10.67 34.07
C SER A 146 -0.30 10.89 33.64
N VAL A 147 -0.94 11.95 34.12
CA VAL A 147 -2.29 12.38 33.70
C VAL A 147 -2.31 12.74 32.19
N THR A 148 -1.24 13.34 31.70
CA THR A 148 -1.09 13.68 30.27
C THR A 148 -1.13 12.43 29.40
N ASP A 149 -0.45 11.37 29.84
CA ASP A 149 -0.43 10.08 29.20
C ASP A 149 -1.80 9.38 29.21
N PHE A 150 -2.53 9.44 30.31
CA PHE A 150 -3.89 8.91 30.35
C PHE A 150 -4.79 9.57 29.31
N LYS A 151 -4.71 10.89 29.14
CA LYS A 151 -5.47 11.64 28.12
C LYS A 151 -5.08 11.21 26.72
N GLU A 152 -3.80 11.01 26.44
CA GLU A 152 -3.31 10.54 25.15
C GLU A 152 -3.82 9.12 24.87
N ARG A 153 -3.72 8.21 25.83
CA ARG A 153 -4.24 6.83 25.73
C ARG A 153 -5.74 6.81 25.45
N ALA A 154 -6.52 7.67 26.13
CA ALA A 154 -7.95 7.80 25.90
C ALA A 154 -8.26 8.32 24.48
N ASN A 155 -7.51 9.31 24.01
CA ASN A 155 -7.64 9.83 22.65
C ASN A 155 -7.31 8.75 21.62
N ASN A 156 -6.23 7.99 21.82
CA ASN A 156 -5.83 6.91 20.93
C ASN A 156 -6.90 5.81 20.85
N LEU A 157 -7.56 5.49 21.96
CA LEU A 157 -8.69 4.55 21.97
C LEU A 157 -9.87 5.06 21.12
N VAL A 158 -10.17 6.36 21.21
CA VAL A 158 -11.20 7.01 20.39
C VAL A 158 -10.85 6.97 18.91
N GLU A 159 -9.58 7.18 18.54
CA GLU A 159 -9.16 7.10 17.13
C GLU A 159 -9.29 5.67 16.57
N LEU A 160 -8.99 4.63 17.34
CA LEU A 160 -9.21 3.24 16.92
C LEU A 160 -10.70 2.95 16.64
N GLN A 161 -11.61 3.50 17.45
CA GLN A 161 -13.05 3.37 17.19
C GLN A 161 -13.48 4.15 15.95
N LYS A 162 -13.05 5.40 15.80
CA LYS A 162 -13.41 6.27 14.66
C LYS A 162 -13.06 5.65 13.32
N VAL A 163 -11.91 5.01 13.21
CA VAL A 163 -11.48 4.35 11.96
C VAL A 163 -12.11 2.96 11.80
N GLY A 164 -12.90 2.48 12.75
CA GLY A 164 -13.56 1.18 12.71
C GLY A 164 -12.62 -0.01 12.97
N MET A 165 -11.49 0.20 13.64
CA MET A 165 -10.65 -0.90 14.14
C MET A 165 -11.25 -1.58 15.38
N LEU A 166 -12.06 -0.86 16.16
CA LEU A 166 -12.81 -1.39 17.30
C LEU A 166 -14.31 -1.34 17.00
N THR A 167 -15.00 -2.41 17.36
CA THR A 167 -16.47 -2.40 17.46
C THR A 167 -16.89 -1.54 18.66
N GLU A 168 -18.18 -1.17 18.72
CA GLU A 168 -18.72 -0.42 19.86
C GLU A 168 -18.53 -1.17 21.18
N ASP A 169 -18.79 -2.47 21.20
CA ASP A 169 -18.66 -3.30 22.41
C ASP A 169 -17.20 -3.40 22.87
N GLU A 170 -16.25 -3.58 21.94
CA GLU A 170 -14.83 -3.56 22.24
C GLU A 170 -14.38 -2.22 22.79
N PHE A 171 -14.83 -1.12 22.17
CA PHE A 171 -14.51 0.22 22.63
C PHE A 171 -15.01 0.48 24.06
N VAL A 172 -16.26 0.13 24.35
CA VAL A 172 -16.84 0.26 25.70
C VAL A 172 -16.06 -0.57 26.72
N GLY A 173 -15.71 -1.82 26.36
CA GLY A 173 -14.90 -2.69 27.20
C GLY A 173 -13.52 -2.11 27.53
N TYR A 174 -12.79 -1.64 26.52
CA TYR A 174 -11.48 -1.01 26.71
C TYR A 174 -11.54 0.33 27.42
N LYS A 175 -12.57 1.13 27.16
CA LYS A 175 -12.82 2.39 27.88
C LYS A 175 -13.01 2.14 29.38
N ASN A 176 -13.84 1.16 29.77
CA ASN A 176 -14.07 0.82 31.16
C ASN A 176 -12.79 0.29 31.83
N LYS A 177 -12.00 -0.53 31.11
CA LYS A 177 -10.69 -0.99 31.57
C LYS A 177 -9.75 0.19 31.82
N LEU A 178 -9.66 1.14 30.89
CA LEU A 178 -8.80 2.32 31.03
C LEU A 178 -9.24 3.19 32.21
N MET A 179 -10.54 3.40 32.39
CA MET A 179 -11.10 4.16 33.52
C MET A 179 -10.83 3.51 34.88
N SER A 180 -10.71 2.18 34.94
CA SER A 180 -10.39 1.47 36.19
C SER A 180 -8.92 1.60 36.62
N GLU A 181 -8.07 2.21 35.79
CA GLU A 181 -6.67 2.49 36.12
C GLU A 181 -6.48 3.85 36.83
N LEU A 182 -7.55 4.68 36.92
CA LEU A 182 -7.58 5.95 37.66
C LEU A 182 -7.78 5.72 39.13
#